data_f5c227e26ad4dc744abef65639c2d073
#
_entry.id   f5c227e26ad4dc744abef65639c2d073
#
_cell.length_a   1.000
_cell.length_b   1.000
_cell.length_c   1.000
_cell.angle_alpha   90.00
_cell.angle_beta   90.00
_cell.angle_gamma   90.00
#
_symmetry.space_group_name_H-M   'P 1'
#
loop_
_entity.id
_entity.type
_entity.pdbx_description
1 polymer ?
#
loop_
_entity_poly.entity_id
_entity_poly.type
_entity_poly.pdbx_seq_one_letter_code
_entity_poly.pdbx_strand_id
1 'polypeptide(L)'
;MVKNENALFNKWLKENNISGFDFSGKPFPPAADREFWDEKADPEIIENGEKFLNYRWPIIRATQYMEFVKSGDRLSQETPSFARRRALAALLFAEVLEYKGRFLNDIVDGLFIICEETFWGVSAHAFLNEKKLIPSETEDFIDLFAAETAELLSVTHYLLKSELEEFCPDILRRIEEEIEKRILNCYLESTNMWWMGYTADWVNNWTVWILTNVLTAFLFMPVSNEKRAQGIAKTLTEMSFYYDCCLTDGGCDEGPTYWAVSGGKLFEFCSLIFEATKGEIDFLSDERIKNVISYFKKAYIGKGYVASFCDASAKVSGVWSLNYRIGKILKDESFLALAKELKNYEPKERTVRSGSICRQLLSTILKNEVDRAEEYIPENKFVLKTLQTSAIRQGKWYYSARGYNNHHSHSHNDMGNLLAYYDNEPVLIDVGAGVYKKDSFNQNRYSIWTMRSDWHNLPDINGFLQENSDSAECDSFTVSENKTTLSIKAAYPEKANLEGFIRTVDINDGISLCDAFAFKGDKNEVCEHFITTLPVKVQDNAVYLGDEFVLTCDLPCEISADFMDFEEDPKLVGSWNVGGVNRISFKAEAGQKLTVNFKLRRK
;
A
#
# COMPACT_ATOMS: atom_id res chain seq x y z
N MET A 1 19.43 6.07 -17.41
CA MET A 1 19.84 4.96 -16.50
C MET A 1 20.53 3.89 -17.30
N VAL A 2 21.73 3.45 -16.92
CA VAL A 2 22.33 2.24 -17.48
C VAL A 2 21.42 1.09 -17.02
N LYS A 3 20.72 0.44 -17.96
CA LYS A 3 19.90 -0.74 -17.68
C LYS A 3 20.78 -1.75 -16.98
N ASN A 4 20.48 -2.09 -15.73
CA ASN A 4 21.27 -3.05 -14.98
C ASN A 4 21.04 -4.44 -15.57
N GLU A 5 21.88 -4.78 -16.56
CA GLU A 5 21.81 -6.07 -17.23
C GLU A 5 22.09 -7.26 -16.29
N ASN A 6 22.53 -6.99 -15.08
CA ASN A 6 22.82 -7.96 -14.03
C ASN A 6 21.72 -8.01 -12.96
N ALA A 7 20.61 -7.25 -13.10
CA ALA A 7 19.46 -7.41 -12.23
C ALA A 7 18.93 -8.85 -12.28
N LEU A 8 18.40 -9.33 -11.17
CA LEU A 8 17.99 -10.73 -10.95
C LEU A 8 17.24 -11.34 -12.15
N PHE A 9 16.14 -10.72 -12.59
CA PHE A 9 15.30 -11.28 -13.65
C PHE A 9 15.98 -11.21 -15.03
N ASN A 10 16.70 -10.12 -15.35
CA ASN A 10 17.45 -9.99 -16.61
C ASN A 10 18.62 -10.99 -16.67
N LYS A 11 19.32 -11.19 -15.57
CA LYS A 11 20.37 -12.21 -15.47
C LYS A 11 19.80 -13.59 -15.72
N TRP A 12 18.68 -13.91 -15.08
CA TRP A 12 18.00 -15.19 -15.25
C TRP A 12 17.59 -15.43 -16.73
N LEU A 13 16.99 -14.42 -17.39
CA LEU A 13 16.61 -14.48 -18.80
C LEU A 13 17.78 -14.72 -19.75
N LYS A 14 18.98 -14.22 -19.45
CA LYS A 14 20.18 -14.45 -20.24
C LYS A 14 20.71 -15.89 -20.11
N GLU A 15 20.53 -16.49 -18.95
CA GLU A 15 21.02 -17.81 -18.60
C GLU A 15 20.02 -18.94 -18.97
N ASN A 16 18.74 -18.61 -19.20
CA ASN A 16 17.68 -19.59 -19.40
C ASN A 16 16.83 -19.30 -20.64
N ASN A 17 16.41 -20.37 -21.31
CA ASN A 17 15.45 -20.28 -22.41
C ASN A 17 14.02 -20.42 -21.87
N ILE A 18 13.32 -19.29 -21.72
CA ILE A 18 11.98 -19.26 -21.16
C ILE A 18 10.97 -20.10 -21.92
N SER A 19 11.12 -20.28 -23.23
CA SER A 19 10.22 -21.12 -24.04
C SER A 19 10.32 -22.62 -23.74
N GLY A 20 11.32 -23.03 -22.96
CA GLY A 20 11.51 -24.43 -22.56
C GLY A 20 10.70 -24.82 -21.30
N PHE A 21 10.06 -23.86 -20.62
CA PHE A 21 9.32 -24.13 -19.39
C PHE A 21 7.82 -24.38 -19.64
N ASP A 22 7.25 -25.25 -18.81
CA ASP A 22 5.79 -25.48 -18.75
C ASP A 22 5.13 -24.49 -17.79
N PHE A 23 4.30 -23.60 -18.32
CA PHE A 23 3.52 -22.62 -17.55
C PHE A 23 2.07 -23.05 -17.34
N SER A 24 1.79 -24.36 -17.25
CA SER A 24 0.44 -24.90 -17.10
C SER A 24 -0.09 -24.88 -15.67
N GLY A 25 0.77 -24.78 -14.66
CA GLY A 25 0.37 -24.72 -13.26
C GLY A 25 -0.52 -23.51 -12.95
N LYS A 26 -1.41 -23.67 -11.96
CA LYS A 26 -2.32 -22.61 -11.49
C LYS A 26 -2.44 -22.65 -9.96
N PRO A 27 -2.68 -21.51 -9.30
CA PRO A 27 -2.80 -21.43 -7.84
C PRO A 27 -4.08 -22.08 -7.29
N PHE A 28 -5.06 -22.37 -8.15
CA PHE A 28 -6.32 -23.02 -7.81
C PHE A 28 -6.90 -23.71 -9.07
N PRO A 29 -7.72 -24.77 -8.89
CA PRO A 29 -8.33 -25.48 -10.02
C PRO A 29 -9.55 -24.72 -10.58
N PRO A 30 -10.07 -25.10 -11.79
CA PRO A 30 -11.34 -24.62 -12.32
C PRO A 30 -12.50 -24.90 -11.36
N ALA A 31 -13.60 -24.14 -11.50
CA ALA A 31 -14.79 -24.29 -10.64
C ALA A 31 -15.43 -25.69 -10.74
N ALA A 32 -15.28 -26.37 -11.86
CA ALA A 32 -15.74 -27.74 -12.07
C ALA A 32 -15.06 -28.78 -11.16
N ASP A 33 -13.91 -28.46 -10.56
CA ASP A 33 -13.26 -29.34 -9.58
C ASP A 33 -13.99 -29.25 -8.23
N ARG A 34 -15.11 -29.97 -8.13
CA ARG A 34 -15.99 -29.91 -6.95
C ARG A 34 -15.38 -30.58 -5.72
N GLU A 35 -14.46 -31.53 -5.88
CA GLU A 35 -13.73 -32.13 -4.76
C GLU A 35 -12.94 -31.04 -3.99
N PHE A 36 -12.33 -30.12 -4.73
CA PHE A 36 -11.60 -29.01 -4.14
C PHE A 36 -12.52 -27.92 -3.57
N TRP A 37 -13.52 -27.44 -4.34
CA TRP A 37 -14.28 -26.24 -3.98
C TRP A 37 -15.37 -26.49 -2.94
N ASP A 38 -16.00 -27.67 -2.89
CA ASP A 38 -17.04 -27.97 -1.90
C ASP A 38 -16.53 -27.92 -0.46
N GLU A 39 -15.24 -28.22 -0.24
CA GLU A 39 -14.59 -28.05 1.06
C GLU A 39 -14.35 -26.58 1.43
N LYS A 40 -14.41 -25.66 0.49
CA LYS A 40 -14.16 -24.22 0.65
C LYS A 40 -15.44 -23.39 0.70
N ALA A 41 -16.61 -24.02 0.75
CA ALA A 41 -17.90 -23.33 0.79
C ALA A 41 -17.92 -22.25 1.90
N ASP A 42 -18.34 -21.04 1.52
CA ASP A 42 -18.44 -19.88 2.39
C ASP A 42 -19.79 -19.20 2.19
N PRO A 43 -20.78 -19.44 3.08
CA PRO A 43 -22.12 -18.86 2.97
C PRO A 43 -22.11 -17.33 2.88
N GLU A 44 -21.22 -16.66 3.60
CA GLU A 44 -21.11 -15.20 3.58
C GLU A 44 -20.69 -14.66 2.21
N ILE A 45 -19.80 -15.35 1.52
CA ILE A 45 -19.39 -14.98 0.16
C ILE A 45 -20.52 -15.26 -0.84
N ILE A 46 -21.27 -16.36 -0.66
CA ILE A 46 -22.44 -16.65 -1.49
C ILE A 46 -23.53 -15.57 -1.30
N GLU A 47 -23.83 -15.18 -0.07
CA GLU A 47 -24.75 -14.09 0.24
C GLU A 47 -24.31 -12.74 -0.37
N ASN A 48 -23.01 -12.48 -0.43
CA ASN A 48 -22.49 -11.31 -1.13
C ASN A 48 -22.81 -11.34 -2.62
N GLY A 49 -22.72 -12.49 -3.28
CA GLY A 49 -23.12 -12.66 -4.68
C GLY A 49 -24.63 -12.50 -4.87
N GLU A 50 -25.44 -12.99 -3.93
CA GLU A 50 -26.91 -12.87 -3.99
C GLU A 50 -27.40 -11.42 -4.05
N LYS A 51 -26.66 -10.48 -3.45
CA LYS A 51 -26.95 -9.04 -3.51
C LYS A 51 -26.90 -8.48 -4.95
N PHE A 52 -26.27 -9.20 -5.86
CA PHE A 52 -26.08 -8.81 -7.26
C PHE A 52 -26.91 -9.65 -8.25
N LEU A 53 -27.82 -10.50 -7.79
CA LEU A 53 -28.80 -11.16 -8.66
C LEU A 53 -29.77 -10.11 -9.23
N ASN A 54 -30.00 -10.16 -10.54
CA ASN A 54 -30.78 -9.17 -11.31
C ASN A 54 -30.24 -7.74 -11.14
N TYR A 55 -28.91 -7.60 -11.10
CA TYR A 55 -28.24 -6.33 -10.83
C TYR A 55 -28.49 -5.32 -11.94
N ARG A 56 -28.82 -4.08 -11.53
CA ARG A 56 -28.89 -2.94 -12.45
C ARG A 56 -27.50 -2.38 -12.68
N TRP A 57 -26.85 -2.88 -13.70
CA TRP A 57 -25.49 -2.46 -14.05
C TRP A 57 -25.41 -0.96 -14.27
N PRO A 58 -24.55 -0.22 -13.55
CA PRO A 58 -24.47 1.22 -13.68
C PRO A 58 -23.93 1.65 -15.05
N ILE A 59 -24.47 2.73 -15.60
CA ILE A 59 -24.02 3.31 -16.87
C ILE A 59 -22.85 4.25 -16.59
N ILE A 60 -21.75 4.13 -17.37
CA ILE A 60 -20.64 5.08 -17.39
C ILE A 60 -20.88 6.05 -18.56
N ARG A 61 -21.07 7.33 -18.25
CA ARG A 61 -21.43 8.36 -19.23
C ARG A 61 -20.19 9.19 -19.62
N ALA A 62 -20.15 9.69 -20.85
CA ALA A 62 -19.11 10.61 -21.31
C ALA A 62 -18.93 11.83 -20.38
N THR A 63 -20.05 12.37 -19.85
CA THR A 63 -20.01 13.52 -18.94
C THR A 63 -19.28 13.22 -17.62
N GLN A 64 -19.21 11.96 -17.17
CA GLN A 64 -18.48 11.55 -15.97
C GLN A 64 -16.95 11.58 -16.20
N TYR A 65 -16.48 11.24 -17.39
CA TYR A 65 -15.07 11.47 -17.76
C TYR A 65 -14.75 12.97 -17.84
N MET A 66 -15.65 13.76 -18.43
CA MET A 66 -15.48 15.22 -18.57
C MET A 66 -15.40 15.92 -17.22
N GLU A 67 -16.03 15.39 -16.18
CA GLU A 67 -16.04 15.99 -14.84
C GLU A 67 -14.62 16.03 -14.25
N PHE A 68 -13.79 15.02 -14.50
CA PHE A 68 -12.39 15.05 -14.09
C PHE A 68 -11.62 16.26 -14.65
N VAL A 69 -11.84 16.61 -15.93
CA VAL A 69 -11.17 17.77 -16.56
C VAL A 69 -11.69 19.08 -16.00
N LYS A 70 -13.00 19.17 -15.69
CA LYS A 70 -13.65 20.41 -15.24
C LYS A 70 -13.37 20.75 -13.78
N SER A 71 -13.50 19.77 -12.89
CA SER A 71 -13.48 19.96 -11.44
C SER A 71 -12.39 19.17 -10.72
N GLY A 72 -11.74 18.22 -11.41
CA GLY A 72 -10.81 17.27 -10.81
C GLY A 72 -11.51 16.10 -10.09
N ASP A 73 -12.85 15.98 -10.21
CA ASP A 73 -13.59 14.89 -9.59
C ASP A 73 -13.32 13.57 -10.33
N ARG A 74 -12.72 12.63 -9.62
CA ARG A 74 -12.43 11.26 -10.07
C ARG A 74 -13.61 10.33 -9.83
N LEU A 75 -14.31 10.52 -8.72
CA LEU A 75 -15.30 9.57 -8.19
C LEU A 75 -16.51 9.42 -9.11
N SER A 76 -16.88 10.48 -9.84
CA SER A 76 -17.99 10.42 -10.81
C SER A 76 -17.86 9.26 -11.79
N GLN A 77 -16.65 8.97 -12.30
CA GLN A 77 -16.42 7.87 -13.25
C GLN A 77 -15.95 6.60 -12.56
N GLU A 78 -15.09 6.71 -11.54
CA GLU A 78 -14.52 5.57 -10.82
C GLU A 78 -15.61 4.76 -10.09
N THR A 79 -16.56 5.42 -9.45
CA THR A 79 -17.62 4.75 -8.67
C THR A 79 -18.44 3.75 -9.49
N PRO A 80 -19.04 4.11 -10.64
CA PRO A 80 -19.78 3.15 -11.47
C PRO A 80 -18.85 2.09 -12.11
N SER A 81 -17.62 2.44 -12.46
CA SER A 81 -16.63 1.50 -13.02
C SER A 81 -16.29 0.41 -12.00
N PHE A 82 -15.90 0.78 -10.79
CA PHE A 82 -15.59 -0.18 -9.74
C PHE A 82 -16.81 -0.96 -9.25
N ALA A 83 -18.01 -0.38 -9.28
CA ALA A 83 -19.24 -1.07 -8.94
C ALA A 83 -19.51 -2.26 -9.89
N ARG A 84 -19.26 -2.11 -11.20
CA ARG A 84 -19.37 -3.20 -12.19
C ARG A 84 -18.41 -4.35 -11.85
N ARG A 85 -17.14 -4.04 -11.63
CA ARG A 85 -16.10 -5.04 -11.34
C ARG A 85 -16.37 -5.75 -10.01
N ARG A 86 -16.82 -5.03 -9.00
CA ARG A 86 -17.21 -5.59 -7.70
C ARG A 86 -18.38 -6.55 -7.82
N ALA A 87 -19.42 -6.16 -8.58
CA ALA A 87 -20.58 -7.01 -8.82
C ALA A 87 -20.19 -8.29 -9.54
N LEU A 88 -19.39 -8.19 -10.63
CA LEU A 88 -18.91 -9.37 -11.36
C LEU A 88 -18.06 -10.28 -10.47
N ALA A 89 -17.14 -9.72 -9.67
CA ALA A 89 -16.30 -10.51 -8.77
C ALA A 89 -17.12 -11.23 -7.69
N ALA A 90 -18.14 -10.58 -7.12
CA ALA A 90 -19.03 -11.19 -6.11
C ALA A 90 -19.87 -12.32 -6.71
N LEU A 91 -20.42 -12.12 -7.90
CA LEU A 91 -21.16 -13.14 -8.65
C LEU A 91 -20.25 -14.34 -9.01
N LEU A 92 -19.04 -14.07 -9.51
CA LEU A 92 -18.04 -15.10 -9.81
C LEU A 92 -17.74 -15.96 -8.59
N PHE A 93 -17.41 -15.34 -7.45
CA PHE A 93 -17.06 -16.09 -6.24
C PHE A 93 -18.24 -16.91 -5.73
N ALA A 94 -19.45 -16.37 -5.79
CA ALA A 94 -20.65 -17.10 -5.40
C ALA A 94 -20.90 -18.31 -6.31
N GLU A 95 -20.77 -18.17 -7.65
CA GLU A 95 -20.93 -19.28 -8.58
C GLU A 95 -19.86 -20.36 -8.36
N VAL A 96 -18.59 -19.98 -8.20
CA VAL A 96 -17.50 -20.93 -7.93
C VAL A 96 -17.75 -21.75 -6.66
N LEU A 97 -18.24 -21.12 -5.59
CA LEU A 97 -18.46 -21.77 -4.29
C LEU A 97 -19.77 -22.56 -4.24
N GLU A 98 -20.84 -22.05 -4.84
CA GLU A 98 -22.16 -22.72 -4.84
C GLU A 98 -22.32 -23.69 -5.99
N TYR A 99 -21.87 -23.33 -7.19
CA TYR A 99 -21.84 -24.10 -8.43
C TYR A 99 -23.23 -24.65 -8.84
N LYS A 100 -24.26 -23.79 -8.83
CA LYS A 100 -25.63 -24.16 -9.23
C LYS A 100 -26.11 -23.48 -10.52
N GLY A 101 -25.29 -22.67 -11.15
CA GLY A 101 -25.61 -21.97 -12.39
C GLY A 101 -26.55 -20.77 -12.22
N ARG A 102 -27.02 -20.47 -11.01
CA ARG A 102 -28.01 -19.40 -10.81
C ARG A 102 -27.45 -17.98 -10.94
N PHE A 103 -26.10 -17.82 -10.90
CA PHE A 103 -25.44 -16.52 -11.08
C PHE A 103 -24.98 -16.30 -12.54
N LEU A 104 -25.04 -17.31 -13.42
CA LEU A 104 -24.48 -17.24 -14.77
C LEU A 104 -25.13 -16.17 -15.64
N ASN A 105 -26.43 -15.91 -15.54
CA ASN A 105 -27.09 -14.83 -16.28
C ASN A 105 -26.45 -13.47 -15.96
N ASP A 106 -26.33 -13.14 -14.67
CA ASP A 106 -25.76 -11.87 -14.24
C ASP A 106 -24.26 -11.78 -14.51
N ILE A 107 -23.53 -12.92 -14.44
CA ILE A 107 -22.11 -12.98 -14.83
C ILE A 107 -21.95 -12.65 -16.32
N VAL A 108 -22.75 -13.25 -17.21
CA VAL A 108 -22.68 -12.99 -18.66
C VAL A 108 -23.02 -11.54 -18.96
N ASP A 109 -24.05 -10.98 -18.32
CA ASP A 109 -24.39 -9.55 -18.46
C ASP A 109 -23.25 -8.63 -18.00
N GLY A 110 -22.63 -8.95 -16.87
CA GLY A 110 -21.48 -8.19 -16.34
C GLY A 110 -20.26 -8.26 -17.26
N LEU A 111 -19.93 -9.44 -17.76
CA LEU A 111 -18.83 -9.64 -18.71
C LEU A 111 -19.09 -8.83 -20.00
N PHE A 112 -20.31 -8.93 -20.56
CA PHE A 112 -20.68 -8.21 -21.76
C PHE A 112 -20.55 -6.69 -21.58
N ILE A 113 -21.13 -6.14 -20.50
CA ILE A 113 -21.12 -4.70 -20.24
C ILE A 113 -19.68 -4.18 -19.99
N ILE A 114 -18.80 -4.96 -19.34
CA ILE A 114 -17.41 -4.57 -19.15
C ILE A 114 -16.63 -4.61 -20.47
N CYS A 115 -16.88 -5.59 -21.32
CA CYS A 115 -16.28 -5.66 -22.65
C CYS A 115 -16.73 -4.50 -23.56
N GLU A 116 -17.95 -3.97 -23.38
CA GLU A 116 -18.46 -2.81 -24.11
C GLU A 116 -17.93 -1.45 -23.61
N GLU A 117 -17.17 -1.40 -22.52
CA GLU A 117 -16.59 -0.14 -22.04
C GLU A 117 -15.57 0.40 -23.05
N THR A 118 -15.61 1.71 -23.30
CA THR A 118 -14.62 2.39 -24.17
C THR A 118 -13.20 2.25 -23.62
N PHE A 119 -13.03 2.37 -22.29
CA PHE A 119 -11.74 2.34 -21.62
C PHE A 119 -11.87 1.60 -20.27
N TRP A 120 -11.00 0.64 -20.01
CA TRP A 120 -11.03 -0.13 -18.75
C TRP A 120 -10.36 0.56 -17.56
N GLY A 121 -9.59 1.62 -17.83
CA GLY A 121 -8.95 2.44 -16.81
C GLY A 121 -9.86 3.56 -16.28
N VAL A 122 -9.26 4.49 -15.54
CA VAL A 122 -9.99 5.60 -14.91
C VAL A 122 -9.69 6.94 -15.55
N SER A 123 -10.62 7.90 -15.38
CA SER A 123 -10.52 9.23 -15.97
C SER A 123 -9.23 9.96 -15.60
N ALA A 124 -8.74 9.78 -14.37
CA ALA A 124 -7.50 10.41 -13.89
C ALA A 124 -6.23 9.90 -14.61
N HIS A 125 -6.29 8.72 -15.22
CA HIS A 125 -5.16 8.09 -15.90
C HIS A 125 -5.25 8.13 -17.44
N ALA A 126 -6.37 8.58 -18.00
CA ALA A 126 -6.65 8.59 -19.44
C ALA A 126 -6.04 9.78 -20.19
N PHE A 127 -5.11 10.53 -19.58
CA PHE A 127 -4.47 11.74 -20.16
C PHE A 127 -5.47 12.76 -20.71
N LEU A 128 -6.61 12.91 -20.01
CA LEU A 128 -7.67 13.85 -20.38
C LEU A 128 -7.22 15.30 -20.12
N ASN A 129 -7.63 16.21 -21.01
CA ASN A 129 -7.35 17.64 -20.94
C ASN A 129 -8.42 18.43 -21.68
N GLU A 130 -8.32 19.76 -21.75
CA GLU A 130 -9.31 20.63 -22.40
C GLU A 130 -9.55 20.31 -23.89
N LYS A 131 -8.62 19.64 -24.57
CA LYS A 131 -8.75 19.20 -25.96
C LYS A 131 -9.19 17.76 -26.12
N LYS A 132 -9.05 16.94 -25.07
CA LYS A 132 -9.42 15.53 -25.02
C LYS A 132 -10.23 15.27 -23.75
N LEU A 133 -11.56 15.38 -23.85
CA LEU A 133 -12.49 15.31 -22.71
C LEU A 133 -12.95 13.89 -22.36
N ILE A 134 -12.79 12.94 -23.29
CA ILE A 134 -13.17 11.53 -23.12
C ILE A 134 -12.04 10.64 -23.66
N PRO A 135 -11.87 9.40 -23.13
CA PRO A 135 -10.91 8.46 -23.69
C PRO A 135 -11.33 8.01 -25.10
N SER A 136 -10.37 7.59 -25.91
CA SER A 136 -10.60 6.96 -27.21
C SER A 136 -10.81 5.46 -27.04
N GLU A 137 -11.55 4.83 -27.93
CA GLU A 137 -11.64 3.37 -28.03
C GLU A 137 -10.33 2.70 -28.49
N THR A 138 -9.41 3.52 -29.02
CA THR A 138 -8.05 3.13 -29.43
C THR A 138 -7.01 3.66 -28.45
N GLU A 139 -7.35 3.77 -27.17
CA GLU A 139 -6.42 4.21 -26.14
C GLU A 139 -5.41 3.10 -25.84
N ASP A 140 -4.22 3.20 -26.44
CA ASP A 140 -3.13 2.24 -26.27
C ASP A 140 -2.36 2.54 -24.95
N PHE A 141 -3.09 2.48 -23.83
CA PHE A 141 -2.53 2.71 -22.49
C PHE A 141 -3.13 1.75 -21.46
N ILE A 142 -2.26 1.01 -20.81
CA ILE A 142 -2.64 0.12 -19.70
C ILE A 142 -2.33 0.84 -18.39
N ASP A 143 -3.38 1.20 -17.65
CA ASP A 143 -3.25 1.69 -16.29
C ASP A 143 -3.46 0.56 -15.26
N LEU A 144 -3.41 0.89 -13.98
CA LEU A 144 -3.62 -0.03 -12.87
C LEU A 144 -4.93 -0.81 -13.00
N PHE A 145 -6.01 -0.11 -13.34
CA PHE A 145 -7.37 -0.67 -13.31
C PHE A 145 -7.75 -1.38 -14.61
N ALA A 146 -7.13 -1.02 -15.72
CA ALA A 146 -7.21 -1.81 -16.95
C ALA A 146 -6.53 -3.18 -16.74
N ALA A 147 -5.37 -3.20 -16.08
CA ALA A 147 -4.69 -4.44 -15.73
C ALA A 147 -5.49 -5.28 -14.71
N GLU A 148 -6.11 -4.67 -13.68
CA GLU A 148 -6.99 -5.38 -12.74
C GLU A 148 -8.26 -5.92 -13.43
N THR A 149 -8.79 -5.20 -14.41
CA THR A 149 -9.92 -5.70 -15.21
C THR A 149 -9.51 -6.94 -16.00
N ALA A 150 -8.30 -6.94 -16.57
CA ALA A 150 -7.76 -8.12 -17.25
C ALA A 150 -7.57 -9.32 -16.30
N GLU A 151 -7.08 -9.09 -15.06
CA GLU A 151 -7.02 -10.15 -14.03
C GLU A 151 -8.41 -10.74 -13.79
N LEU A 152 -9.42 -9.89 -13.51
CA LEU A 152 -10.79 -10.33 -13.23
C LEU A 152 -11.36 -11.16 -14.38
N LEU A 153 -11.27 -10.66 -15.63
CA LEU A 153 -11.82 -11.35 -16.79
C LEU A 153 -11.08 -12.65 -17.11
N SER A 154 -9.74 -12.65 -16.99
CA SER A 154 -8.92 -13.86 -17.23
C SER A 154 -9.17 -14.95 -16.20
N VAL A 155 -9.33 -14.58 -14.93
CA VAL A 155 -9.66 -15.51 -13.85
C VAL A 155 -11.09 -16.05 -14.01
N THR A 156 -12.04 -15.18 -14.40
CA THR A 156 -13.43 -15.60 -14.69
C THR A 156 -13.47 -16.59 -15.85
N HIS A 157 -12.77 -16.29 -16.94
CA HIS A 157 -12.63 -17.17 -18.09
C HIS A 157 -12.09 -18.56 -17.69
N TYR A 158 -11.03 -18.59 -16.89
CA TYR A 158 -10.41 -19.85 -16.45
C TYR A 158 -11.31 -20.65 -15.51
N LEU A 159 -11.89 -20.00 -14.51
CA LEU A 159 -12.69 -20.68 -13.49
C LEU A 159 -14.00 -21.25 -14.05
N LEU A 160 -14.69 -20.50 -14.91
CA LEU A 160 -16.02 -20.83 -15.42
C LEU A 160 -16.02 -21.20 -16.90
N LYS A 161 -14.88 -21.65 -17.45
CA LYS A 161 -14.77 -21.93 -18.89
C LYS A 161 -15.83 -22.94 -19.36
N SER A 162 -15.97 -24.09 -18.67
CA SER A 162 -16.90 -25.13 -19.03
C SER A 162 -18.35 -24.67 -18.94
N GLU A 163 -18.69 -23.96 -17.87
CA GLU A 163 -20.04 -23.43 -17.60
C GLU A 163 -20.44 -22.39 -18.63
N LEU A 164 -19.52 -21.45 -18.93
CA LEU A 164 -19.77 -20.41 -19.94
C LEU A 164 -19.77 -20.96 -21.37
N GLU A 165 -18.99 -22.01 -21.65
CA GLU A 165 -19.01 -22.69 -22.98
C GLU A 165 -20.36 -23.36 -23.25
N GLU A 166 -20.99 -23.94 -22.22
CA GLU A 166 -22.32 -24.51 -22.30
C GLU A 166 -23.41 -23.44 -22.34
N PHE A 167 -23.28 -22.39 -21.50
CA PHE A 167 -24.31 -21.39 -21.30
C PHE A 167 -24.32 -20.29 -22.37
N CYS A 168 -23.16 -19.73 -22.73
CA CYS A 168 -22.99 -18.63 -23.70
C CYS A 168 -21.56 -18.61 -24.29
N PRO A 169 -21.23 -19.47 -25.27
CA PRO A 169 -19.86 -19.55 -25.80
C PRO A 169 -19.38 -18.26 -26.46
N ASP A 170 -20.27 -17.43 -26.94
CA ASP A 170 -19.92 -16.12 -27.52
C ASP A 170 -19.28 -15.16 -26.51
N ILE A 171 -19.62 -15.29 -25.22
CA ILE A 171 -19.02 -14.42 -24.19
C ILE A 171 -17.55 -14.78 -23.93
N LEU A 172 -17.19 -16.06 -24.00
CA LEU A 172 -15.79 -16.50 -23.90
C LEU A 172 -14.96 -15.89 -25.03
N ARG A 173 -15.42 -16.01 -26.28
CA ARG A 173 -14.76 -15.39 -27.45
C ARG A 173 -14.63 -13.87 -27.27
N ARG A 174 -15.69 -13.21 -26.76
CA ARG A 174 -15.65 -11.76 -26.52
C ARG A 174 -14.59 -11.38 -25.49
N ILE A 175 -14.46 -12.12 -24.38
CA ILE A 175 -13.41 -11.89 -23.38
C ILE A 175 -12.02 -12.07 -24.03
N GLU A 176 -11.83 -13.14 -24.78
CA GLU A 176 -10.55 -13.45 -25.45
C GLU A 176 -10.14 -12.30 -26.40
N GLU A 177 -11.06 -11.85 -27.27
CA GLU A 177 -10.82 -10.75 -28.21
C GLU A 177 -10.47 -9.43 -27.49
N GLU A 178 -11.20 -9.06 -26.44
CA GLU A 178 -10.98 -7.79 -25.74
C GLU A 178 -9.69 -7.81 -24.90
N ILE A 179 -9.39 -8.92 -24.21
CA ILE A 179 -8.12 -9.04 -23.48
C ILE A 179 -6.94 -9.06 -24.44
N GLU A 180 -7.06 -9.80 -25.55
CA GLU A 180 -6.02 -9.84 -26.56
C GLU A 180 -5.72 -8.46 -27.14
N LYS A 181 -6.75 -7.72 -27.54
CA LYS A 181 -6.64 -6.39 -28.12
C LYS A 181 -6.11 -5.36 -27.11
N ARG A 182 -6.79 -5.22 -25.97
CA ARG A 182 -6.57 -4.10 -25.02
C ARG A 182 -5.36 -4.31 -24.11
N ILE A 183 -4.99 -5.55 -23.85
CA ILE A 183 -3.95 -5.87 -22.86
C ILE A 183 -2.77 -6.59 -23.53
N LEU A 184 -2.96 -7.79 -24.09
CA LEU A 184 -1.82 -8.62 -24.48
C LEU A 184 -1.06 -8.05 -25.68
N ASN A 185 -1.76 -7.65 -26.76
CA ASN A 185 -1.12 -7.04 -27.93
C ASN A 185 -0.61 -5.64 -27.59
N CYS A 186 -1.43 -4.79 -26.97
CA CYS A 186 -1.03 -3.46 -26.52
C CYS A 186 0.24 -3.52 -25.66
N TYR A 187 0.32 -4.46 -24.72
CA TYR A 187 1.49 -4.66 -23.88
C TYR A 187 2.73 -5.10 -24.68
N LEU A 188 2.59 -6.10 -25.56
CA LEU A 188 3.73 -6.63 -26.34
C LEU A 188 4.30 -5.59 -27.32
N GLU A 189 3.44 -4.79 -27.94
CA GLU A 189 3.82 -3.80 -28.96
C GLU A 189 4.34 -2.48 -28.37
N SER A 190 3.98 -2.16 -27.12
CA SER A 190 4.34 -0.89 -26.47
C SER A 190 5.66 -0.95 -25.71
N THR A 191 6.39 0.19 -25.70
CA THR A 191 7.56 0.43 -24.84
C THR A 191 7.58 1.84 -24.27
N ASN A 192 6.49 2.61 -24.47
CA ASN A 192 6.44 4.04 -24.17
C ASN A 192 5.59 4.38 -22.94
N MET A 193 4.95 3.42 -22.30
CA MET A 193 4.25 3.65 -21.04
C MET A 193 5.28 3.88 -19.93
N TRP A 194 5.17 4.98 -19.22
CA TRP A 194 6.19 5.41 -18.25
C TRP A 194 6.52 4.35 -17.18
N TRP A 195 5.50 3.62 -16.71
CA TRP A 195 5.63 2.56 -15.70
C TRP A 195 6.40 1.33 -16.19
N MET A 196 6.60 1.16 -17.50
CA MET A 196 7.42 0.07 -18.07
C MET A 196 8.92 0.23 -17.81
N GLY A 197 9.38 1.43 -17.43
CA GLY A 197 10.77 1.70 -17.06
C GLY A 197 11.74 1.92 -18.22
N TYR A 198 11.28 1.91 -19.49
CA TYR A 198 12.17 2.14 -20.65
C TYR A 198 12.52 3.61 -20.83
N THR A 199 11.63 4.51 -20.45
CA THR A 199 11.74 5.96 -20.68
C THR A 199 11.84 6.77 -19.39
N ALA A 200 11.55 6.16 -18.23
CA ALA A 200 11.62 6.78 -16.93
C ALA A 200 12.94 6.44 -16.24
N ASP A 201 13.49 7.38 -15.49
CA ASP A 201 14.66 7.17 -14.64
C ASP A 201 14.34 6.40 -13.35
N TRP A 202 13.07 6.35 -12.97
CA TRP A 202 12.57 5.71 -11.77
C TRP A 202 11.16 5.16 -12.01
N VAL A 203 10.85 4.04 -11.36
CA VAL A 203 9.53 3.39 -11.40
C VAL A 203 9.06 3.10 -9.98
N ASN A 204 7.74 2.97 -9.80
CA ASN A 204 7.11 2.76 -8.49
C ASN A 204 6.16 1.55 -8.48
N ASN A 205 5.25 1.52 -7.52
CA ASN A 205 4.26 0.46 -7.37
C ASN A 205 3.40 0.18 -8.63
N TRP A 206 3.21 1.16 -9.52
CA TRP A 206 2.49 0.96 -10.78
C TRP A 206 3.10 -0.17 -11.61
N THR A 207 4.41 -0.22 -11.70
CA THR A 207 5.12 -1.24 -12.47
C THR A 207 4.79 -2.64 -11.97
N VAL A 208 5.06 -2.92 -10.72
CA VAL A 208 4.84 -4.27 -10.17
C VAL A 208 3.36 -4.63 -10.11
N TRP A 209 2.49 -3.66 -9.87
CA TRP A 209 1.03 -3.87 -9.83
C TRP A 209 0.49 -4.24 -11.22
N ILE A 210 0.82 -3.47 -12.24
CA ILE A 210 0.39 -3.75 -13.62
C ILE A 210 1.01 -5.04 -14.13
N LEU A 211 2.32 -5.23 -13.95
CA LEU A 211 3.01 -6.44 -14.43
C LEU A 211 2.47 -7.72 -13.83
N THR A 212 2.08 -7.72 -12.55
CA THR A 212 1.47 -8.89 -11.91
C THR A 212 0.14 -9.26 -12.57
N ASN A 213 -0.70 -8.27 -12.86
CA ASN A 213 -2.01 -8.51 -13.47
C ASN A 213 -1.90 -8.87 -14.96
N VAL A 214 -0.95 -8.27 -15.69
CA VAL A 214 -0.64 -8.64 -17.08
C VAL A 214 -0.07 -10.06 -17.16
N LEU A 215 0.84 -10.42 -16.23
CA LEU A 215 1.33 -11.80 -16.12
C LEU A 215 0.18 -12.79 -15.89
N THR A 216 -0.77 -12.43 -15.00
CA THR A 216 -1.97 -13.26 -14.78
C THR A 216 -2.74 -13.47 -16.08
N ALA A 217 -2.94 -12.44 -16.88
CA ALA A 217 -3.61 -12.59 -18.17
C ALA A 217 -2.83 -13.52 -19.12
N PHE A 218 -1.51 -13.41 -19.25
CA PHE A 218 -0.71 -14.35 -20.06
C PHE A 218 -0.77 -15.79 -19.55
N LEU A 219 -0.88 -16.00 -18.26
CA LEU A 219 -0.93 -17.33 -17.65
C LEU A 219 -2.31 -17.98 -17.76
N PHE A 220 -3.39 -17.22 -17.66
CA PHE A 220 -4.75 -17.76 -17.57
C PHE A 220 -5.48 -17.79 -18.92
N MET A 221 -5.12 -16.90 -19.87
CA MET A 221 -5.78 -16.88 -21.18
C MET A 221 -5.26 -17.97 -22.13
N PRO A 222 -6.08 -18.46 -23.08
CA PRO A 222 -5.73 -19.52 -24.03
C PRO A 222 -4.87 -18.99 -25.19
N VAL A 223 -3.70 -18.43 -24.88
CA VAL A 223 -2.73 -17.95 -25.87
C VAL A 223 -1.73 -19.02 -26.26
N SER A 224 -1.08 -18.88 -27.43
CA SER A 224 -0.01 -19.79 -27.86
C SER A 224 1.17 -19.79 -26.87
N ASN A 225 1.87 -20.91 -26.76
CA ASN A 225 3.05 -21.01 -25.88
C ASN A 225 4.13 -19.98 -26.25
N GLU A 226 4.27 -19.66 -27.53
CA GLU A 226 5.21 -18.64 -28.00
C GLU A 226 4.81 -17.26 -27.49
N LYS A 227 3.54 -16.84 -27.68
CA LYS A 227 3.02 -15.55 -27.19
C LYS A 227 3.11 -15.45 -25.67
N ARG A 228 2.80 -16.54 -24.96
CA ARG A 228 2.94 -16.62 -23.49
C ARG A 228 4.40 -16.43 -23.07
N ALA A 229 5.34 -17.13 -23.69
CA ALA A 229 6.76 -16.98 -23.38
C ALA A 229 7.28 -15.57 -23.66
N GLN A 230 6.88 -14.95 -24.78
CA GLN A 230 7.21 -13.55 -25.10
C GLN A 230 6.67 -12.58 -24.04
N GLY A 231 5.40 -12.74 -23.63
CA GLY A 231 4.78 -11.93 -22.59
C GLY A 231 5.50 -12.06 -21.25
N ILE A 232 5.77 -13.28 -20.82
CA ILE A 232 6.48 -13.53 -19.55
C ILE A 232 7.91 -12.97 -19.60
N ALA A 233 8.65 -13.17 -20.70
CA ALA A 233 10.00 -12.61 -20.86
C ALA A 233 10.00 -11.08 -20.74
N LYS A 234 9.01 -10.41 -21.35
CA LYS A 234 8.87 -8.97 -21.26
C LYS A 234 8.52 -8.53 -19.84
N THR A 235 7.59 -9.22 -19.14
CA THR A 235 7.26 -8.89 -17.75
C THR A 235 8.47 -9.05 -16.82
N LEU A 236 9.31 -10.07 -17.00
CA LEU A 236 10.55 -10.26 -16.26
C LEU A 236 11.57 -9.14 -16.52
N THR A 237 11.71 -8.73 -17.80
CA THR A 237 12.58 -7.61 -18.17
C THR A 237 12.16 -6.32 -17.46
N GLU A 238 10.88 -6.00 -17.48
CA GLU A 238 10.34 -4.79 -16.86
C GLU A 238 10.32 -4.88 -15.33
N MET A 239 10.10 -6.06 -14.76
CA MET A 239 10.22 -6.30 -13.32
C MET A 239 11.66 -6.04 -12.82
N SER A 240 12.67 -6.21 -13.67
CA SER A 240 14.06 -5.85 -13.32
C SER A 240 14.20 -4.37 -12.97
N PHE A 241 13.47 -3.47 -13.65
CA PHE A 241 13.51 -2.04 -13.34
C PHE A 241 12.90 -1.75 -11.96
N TYR A 242 11.78 -2.39 -11.64
CA TYR A 242 11.18 -2.27 -10.31
C TYR A 242 12.08 -2.86 -9.22
N TYR A 243 12.65 -4.04 -9.44
CA TYR A 243 13.57 -4.68 -8.51
C TYR A 243 14.78 -3.78 -8.21
N ASP A 244 15.34 -3.09 -9.21
CA ASP A 244 16.44 -2.16 -9.02
C ASP A 244 16.08 -0.92 -8.19
N CYS A 245 14.82 -0.48 -8.24
CA CYS A 245 14.30 0.61 -7.42
C CYS A 245 13.98 0.19 -5.98
N CYS A 246 13.80 -1.12 -5.70
CA CYS A 246 13.55 -1.58 -4.34
C CYS A 246 14.73 -1.32 -3.41
N LEU A 247 14.49 -0.82 -2.21
CA LEU A 247 15.54 -0.64 -1.20
C LEU A 247 16.16 -1.98 -0.80
N THR A 248 17.48 -2.01 -0.59
CA THR A 248 18.21 -3.25 -0.35
C THR A 248 17.87 -3.94 0.97
N ASP A 249 17.42 -3.17 1.97
CA ASP A 249 16.92 -3.67 3.25
C ASP A 249 15.43 -4.06 3.22
N GLY A 250 14.80 -3.88 2.06
CA GLY A 250 13.41 -4.20 1.80
C GLY A 250 12.41 -3.18 2.29
N GLY A 251 12.86 -2.02 2.75
CA GLY A 251 11.97 -0.92 3.17
C GLY A 251 11.03 -0.51 2.04
N CYS A 252 9.76 -0.23 2.38
CA CYS A 252 8.79 0.38 1.48
C CYS A 252 8.68 1.86 1.84
N ASP A 253 9.20 2.72 0.99
CA ASP A 253 9.22 4.18 1.21
C ASP A 253 7.81 4.80 1.18
N GLU A 254 6.87 4.18 0.47
CA GLU A 254 5.46 4.57 0.42
C GLU A 254 4.66 4.16 1.67
N GLY A 255 5.26 3.38 2.57
CA GLY A 255 4.65 2.92 3.83
C GLY A 255 3.89 1.59 3.75
N PRO A 256 3.43 1.07 4.92
CA PRO A 256 2.86 -0.29 5.02
C PRO A 256 1.53 -0.49 4.29
N THR A 257 0.74 0.55 4.06
CA THR A 257 -0.50 0.44 3.27
C THR A 257 -0.19 0.15 1.81
N TYR A 258 0.79 0.84 1.24
CA TYR A 258 1.21 0.65 -0.14
C TYR A 258 2.00 -0.63 -0.36
N TRP A 259 2.61 -1.20 0.69
CA TRP A 259 3.29 -2.48 0.58
C TRP A 259 2.40 -3.58 -0.03
N ALA A 260 1.11 -3.59 0.25
CA ALA A 260 0.19 -4.58 -0.30
C ALA A 260 0.11 -4.58 -1.84
N VAL A 261 0.38 -3.42 -2.47
CA VAL A 261 0.38 -3.21 -3.93
C VAL A 261 1.78 -2.94 -4.50
N SER A 262 2.82 -3.05 -3.69
CA SER A 262 4.23 -2.98 -4.04
C SER A 262 4.95 -4.29 -3.69
N GLY A 263 5.54 -4.45 -2.52
CA GLY A 263 6.18 -5.70 -2.08
C GLY A 263 5.25 -6.92 -2.08
N GLY A 264 3.97 -6.72 -1.74
CA GLY A 264 2.95 -7.76 -1.83
C GLY A 264 2.68 -8.21 -3.27
N LYS A 265 2.63 -7.28 -4.23
CA LYS A 265 2.51 -7.61 -5.66
C LYS A 265 3.77 -8.26 -6.21
N LEU A 266 4.96 -7.88 -5.73
CA LEU A 266 6.21 -8.58 -6.08
C LEU A 266 6.17 -10.05 -5.61
N PHE A 267 5.68 -10.30 -4.41
CA PHE A 267 5.44 -11.67 -3.95
C PHE A 267 4.47 -12.41 -4.85
N GLU A 268 3.32 -11.79 -5.19
CA GLU A 268 2.31 -12.41 -6.08
C GLU A 268 2.89 -12.69 -7.47
N PHE A 269 3.66 -11.78 -8.05
CA PHE A 269 4.34 -11.96 -9.32
C PHE A 269 5.27 -13.20 -9.29
N CYS A 270 6.17 -13.25 -8.30
CA CYS A 270 7.11 -14.35 -8.16
C CYS A 270 6.41 -15.69 -7.85
N SER A 271 5.37 -15.67 -7.00
CA SER A 271 4.61 -16.88 -6.67
C SER A 271 3.79 -17.40 -7.85
N LEU A 272 3.23 -16.53 -8.70
CA LEU A 272 2.54 -16.94 -9.92
C LEU A 272 3.48 -17.69 -10.87
N ILE A 273 4.71 -17.21 -11.05
CA ILE A 273 5.73 -17.88 -11.88
C ILE A 273 6.12 -19.22 -11.25
N PHE A 274 6.37 -19.23 -9.94
CA PHE A 274 6.70 -20.45 -9.21
C PHE A 274 5.61 -21.50 -9.32
N GLU A 275 4.36 -21.12 -9.11
CA GLU A 275 3.18 -22.02 -9.22
C GLU A 275 2.96 -22.45 -10.67
N ALA A 276 3.05 -21.53 -11.64
CA ALA A 276 2.86 -21.84 -13.06
C ALA A 276 3.89 -22.83 -13.59
N THR A 277 5.13 -22.78 -13.08
CA THR A 277 6.22 -23.70 -13.45
C THR A 277 6.39 -24.88 -12.48
N LYS A 278 5.45 -25.08 -11.57
CA LYS A 278 5.48 -26.16 -10.57
C LYS A 278 6.77 -26.18 -9.74
N GLY A 279 7.31 -24.98 -9.47
CA GLY A 279 8.51 -24.76 -8.68
C GLY A 279 9.83 -24.78 -9.45
N GLU A 280 9.82 -24.93 -10.78
CA GLU A 280 11.06 -24.93 -11.56
C GLU A 280 11.73 -23.55 -11.62
N ILE A 281 10.95 -22.46 -11.59
CA ILE A 281 11.46 -21.09 -11.54
C ILE A 281 11.15 -20.50 -10.17
N ASP A 282 12.20 -20.25 -9.37
CA ASP A 282 12.09 -19.71 -8.01
C ASP A 282 12.89 -18.42 -7.87
N PHE A 283 12.18 -17.27 -7.92
CA PHE A 283 12.74 -15.96 -7.57
C PHE A 283 12.55 -15.61 -6.09
N LEU A 284 11.69 -16.34 -5.36
CA LEU A 284 11.40 -16.08 -3.94
C LEU A 284 12.56 -16.48 -3.02
N SER A 285 13.53 -17.24 -3.53
CA SER A 285 14.77 -17.56 -2.82
C SER A 285 15.76 -16.38 -2.75
N ASP A 286 15.60 -15.33 -3.56
CA ASP A 286 16.46 -14.15 -3.56
C ASP A 286 16.31 -13.33 -2.26
N GLU A 287 17.46 -12.95 -1.65
CA GLU A 287 17.47 -12.26 -0.35
C GLU A 287 16.86 -10.85 -0.38
N ARG A 288 17.00 -10.12 -1.48
CA ARG A 288 16.38 -8.79 -1.62
C ARG A 288 14.86 -8.90 -1.76
N ILE A 289 14.37 -9.88 -2.53
CA ILE A 289 12.94 -10.18 -2.61
C ILE A 289 12.41 -10.56 -1.23
N LYS A 290 13.09 -11.46 -0.49
CA LYS A 290 12.69 -11.81 0.89
C LYS A 290 12.63 -10.59 1.80
N ASN A 291 13.58 -9.67 1.70
CA ASN A 291 13.58 -8.43 2.47
C ASN A 291 12.35 -7.57 2.14
N VAL A 292 12.05 -7.36 0.85
CA VAL A 292 10.90 -6.55 0.38
C VAL A 292 9.57 -7.14 0.83
N ILE A 293 9.39 -8.45 0.67
CA ILE A 293 8.14 -9.12 1.09
C ILE A 293 7.99 -9.18 2.62
N SER A 294 9.09 -9.07 3.37
CA SER A 294 9.08 -9.09 4.84
C SER A 294 8.81 -7.73 5.49
N TYR A 295 8.77 -6.65 4.72
CA TYR A 295 8.61 -5.29 5.26
C TYR A 295 7.36 -5.13 6.12
N PHE A 296 6.22 -5.67 5.67
CA PHE A 296 4.96 -5.52 6.40
C PHE A 296 5.04 -6.11 7.81
N LYS A 297 5.66 -7.28 7.98
CA LYS A 297 5.88 -7.90 9.30
C LYS A 297 6.71 -6.99 10.22
N LYS A 298 7.74 -6.33 9.68
CA LYS A 298 8.56 -5.37 10.43
C LYS A 298 7.77 -4.12 10.82
N ALA A 299 6.91 -3.61 9.93
CA ALA A 299 6.09 -2.43 10.20
C ALA A 299 4.86 -2.71 11.09
N TYR A 300 4.51 -3.98 11.34
CA TYR A 300 3.34 -4.34 12.14
C TYR A 300 3.61 -4.16 13.64
N ILE A 301 2.72 -3.41 14.32
CA ILE A 301 2.84 -3.09 15.74
C ILE A 301 2.08 -4.12 16.59
N GLY A 302 0.84 -4.42 16.23
CA GLY A 302 -0.09 -5.29 16.94
C GLY A 302 -1.52 -4.75 16.88
N LYS A 303 -2.52 -5.58 17.19
CA LYS A 303 -3.95 -5.21 17.19
C LYS A 303 -4.44 -4.56 15.88
N GLY A 304 -3.83 -4.94 14.75
CA GLY A 304 -4.11 -4.38 13.43
C GLY A 304 -3.34 -3.08 13.10
N TYR A 305 -2.67 -2.45 14.07
CA TYR A 305 -1.89 -1.23 13.86
C TYR A 305 -0.55 -1.48 13.17
N VAL A 306 -0.13 -0.52 12.38
CA VAL A 306 1.16 -0.50 11.67
C VAL A 306 1.89 0.82 11.95
N ALA A 307 3.20 0.85 11.71
CA ALA A 307 3.98 2.08 11.73
C ALA A 307 3.57 2.96 10.54
N SER A 308 2.55 3.80 10.76
CA SER A 308 1.77 4.53 9.76
C SER A 308 2.45 5.80 9.26
N PHE A 309 3.73 5.71 8.85
CA PHE A 309 4.40 6.83 8.17
C PHE A 309 3.89 7.01 6.74
N CYS A 310 4.06 8.19 6.17
CA CYS A 310 3.64 8.56 4.81
C CYS A 310 2.11 8.48 4.63
N ASP A 311 1.65 8.13 3.43
CA ASP A 311 0.21 7.97 3.12
C ASP A 311 -0.44 6.73 3.76
N ALA A 312 0.22 6.10 4.75
CA ALA A 312 -0.30 4.90 5.38
C ALA A 312 -1.50 5.17 6.30
N SER A 313 -2.45 4.25 6.29
CA SER A 313 -3.51 4.20 7.29
C SER A 313 -2.99 3.60 8.59
N ALA A 314 -3.61 3.94 9.73
CA ALA A 314 -3.24 3.38 11.04
C ALA A 314 -3.35 1.85 11.08
N LYS A 315 -4.33 1.30 10.37
CA LYS A 315 -4.57 -0.14 10.23
C LYS A 315 -4.63 -0.54 8.77
N VAL A 316 -4.12 -1.73 8.46
CA VAL A 316 -4.16 -2.30 7.10
C VAL A 316 -4.95 -3.60 7.12
N SER A 317 -5.91 -3.73 6.19
CA SER A 317 -6.74 -4.93 6.03
C SER A 317 -6.52 -5.60 4.66
N GLY A 318 -6.98 -6.85 4.51
CA GLY A 318 -6.91 -7.61 3.26
C GLY A 318 -5.53 -8.16 2.93
N VAL A 319 -4.63 -8.26 3.91
CA VAL A 319 -3.24 -8.72 3.71
C VAL A 319 -2.90 -10.02 4.47
N TRP A 320 -3.84 -10.56 5.26
CA TRP A 320 -3.57 -11.75 6.05
C TRP A 320 -3.25 -12.98 5.19
N SER A 321 -4.01 -13.21 4.09
CA SER A 321 -3.78 -14.34 3.20
C SER A 321 -2.45 -14.24 2.45
N LEU A 322 -2.03 -13.01 2.13
CA LEU A 322 -0.73 -12.73 1.55
C LEU A 322 0.39 -13.14 2.51
N ASN A 323 0.32 -12.70 3.78
CA ASN A 323 1.29 -13.08 4.82
C ASN A 323 1.27 -14.60 5.08
N TYR A 324 0.10 -15.23 5.08
CA TYR A 324 0.00 -16.68 5.21
C TYR A 324 0.74 -17.43 4.09
N ARG A 325 0.54 -17.03 2.83
CA ARG A 325 1.23 -17.61 1.67
C ARG A 325 2.74 -17.38 1.73
N ILE A 326 3.18 -16.18 2.12
CA ILE A 326 4.60 -15.89 2.35
C ILE A 326 5.17 -16.88 3.37
N GLY A 327 4.51 -17.06 4.51
CA GLY A 327 4.94 -18.00 5.54
C GLY A 327 5.03 -19.44 5.05
N LYS A 328 4.05 -19.89 4.27
CA LYS A 328 4.06 -21.25 3.67
C LYS A 328 5.23 -21.46 2.72
N ILE A 329 5.50 -20.50 1.84
CA ILE A 329 6.56 -20.61 0.84
C ILE A 329 7.95 -20.46 1.48
N LEU A 330 8.14 -19.47 2.37
CA LEU A 330 9.41 -19.25 3.05
C LEU A 330 9.65 -20.25 4.21
N LYS A 331 8.63 -21.05 4.58
CA LYS A 331 8.65 -21.95 5.75
C LYS A 331 8.97 -21.20 7.04
N ASP A 332 8.34 -20.02 7.20
CA ASP A 332 8.52 -19.13 8.35
C ASP A 332 7.20 -19.04 9.14
N GLU A 333 7.16 -19.73 10.29
CA GLU A 333 5.99 -19.81 11.18
C GLU A 333 5.57 -18.42 11.70
N SER A 334 6.48 -17.46 11.81
CA SER A 334 6.15 -16.11 12.28
C SER A 334 5.22 -15.36 11.32
N PHE A 335 5.29 -15.63 10.02
CA PHE A 335 4.33 -15.10 9.04
C PHE A 335 2.96 -15.79 9.13
N LEU A 336 2.93 -17.08 9.46
CA LEU A 336 1.66 -17.79 9.66
C LEU A 336 0.95 -17.24 10.89
N ALA A 337 1.68 -17.04 11.99
CA ALA A 337 1.18 -16.43 13.22
C ALA A 337 0.68 -14.99 12.98
N LEU A 338 1.47 -14.16 12.25
CA LEU A 338 1.06 -12.82 11.85
C LEU A 338 -0.23 -12.85 11.01
N ALA A 339 -0.36 -13.79 10.09
CA ALA A 339 -1.56 -13.91 9.27
C ALA A 339 -2.81 -14.20 10.10
N LYS A 340 -2.72 -15.08 11.11
CA LYS A 340 -3.79 -15.34 12.08
C LYS A 340 -4.16 -14.08 12.86
N GLU A 341 -3.16 -13.37 13.37
CA GLU A 341 -3.35 -12.10 14.06
C GLU A 341 -4.08 -11.08 13.18
N LEU A 342 -3.60 -10.86 11.96
CA LEU A 342 -4.20 -9.93 11.00
C LEU A 342 -5.66 -10.30 10.68
N LYS A 343 -5.97 -11.59 10.50
CA LYS A 343 -7.33 -12.06 10.23
C LYS A 343 -8.28 -11.69 11.37
N ASN A 344 -7.84 -11.70 12.63
CA ASN A 344 -8.67 -11.33 13.78
C ASN A 344 -9.06 -9.84 13.81
N TYR A 345 -8.30 -9.00 13.08
CA TYR A 345 -8.56 -7.54 12.97
C TYR A 345 -9.12 -7.13 11.61
N GLU A 346 -9.47 -8.08 10.74
CA GLU A 346 -10.21 -7.78 9.51
C GLU A 346 -11.61 -7.23 9.83
N PRO A 347 -12.16 -6.37 8.95
CA PRO A 347 -13.55 -5.95 9.06
C PRO A 347 -14.49 -7.17 9.12
N LYS A 348 -15.49 -7.11 9.99
CA LYS A 348 -16.45 -8.22 10.17
C LYS A 348 -17.22 -8.55 8.90
N GLU A 349 -17.61 -7.53 8.14
CA GLU A 349 -18.25 -7.73 6.85
C GLU A 349 -17.19 -8.02 5.77
N ARG A 350 -17.22 -9.22 5.24
CA ARG A 350 -16.37 -9.64 4.13
C ARG A 350 -17.02 -9.23 2.82
N THR A 351 -16.68 -8.06 2.32
CA THR A 351 -17.13 -7.59 1.00
C THR A 351 -16.11 -7.94 -0.07
N VAL A 352 -16.58 -8.49 -1.19
CA VAL A 352 -15.73 -8.70 -2.37
C VAL A 352 -15.35 -7.33 -2.97
N ARG A 353 -14.05 -7.17 -3.29
CA ARG A 353 -13.49 -5.94 -3.88
C ARG A 353 -13.36 -6.06 -5.40
N SER A 354 -13.20 -4.94 -6.07
CA SER A 354 -13.09 -4.88 -7.53
C SER A 354 -11.75 -5.36 -8.10
N GLY A 355 -10.69 -5.42 -7.32
CA GLY A 355 -9.34 -5.79 -7.77
C GLY A 355 -8.67 -6.85 -6.89
N SER A 356 -7.48 -7.29 -7.29
CA SER A 356 -6.72 -8.36 -6.62
C SER A 356 -7.54 -9.66 -6.45
N ILE A 357 -8.14 -10.11 -7.53
CA ILE A 357 -9.09 -11.24 -7.55
C ILE A 357 -8.43 -12.54 -7.10
N CYS A 358 -7.23 -12.84 -7.59
CA CYS A 358 -6.48 -14.03 -7.16
C CYS A 358 -6.22 -14.03 -5.65
N ARG A 359 -5.83 -12.87 -5.08
CA ARG A 359 -5.60 -12.73 -3.62
C ARG A 359 -6.88 -13.00 -2.83
N GLN A 360 -8.01 -12.48 -3.29
CA GLN A 360 -9.30 -12.66 -2.63
C GLN A 360 -9.78 -14.12 -2.67
N LEU A 361 -9.65 -14.79 -3.82
CA LEU A 361 -9.94 -16.23 -3.94
C LEU A 361 -9.05 -17.04 -3.01
N LEU A 362 -7.75 -16.78 -3.01
CA LEU A 362 -6.81 -17.46 -2.11
C LEU A 362 -7.13 -17.19 -0.63
N SER A 363 -7.65 -16.01 -0.29
CA SER A 363 -8.11 -15.75 1.08
C SER A 363 -9.32 -16.61 1.45
N THR A 364 -10.21 -16.88 0.53
CA THR A 364 -11.35 -17.78 0.75
C THR A 364 -10.87 -19.23 0.92
N ILE A 365 -9.95 -19.69 0.07
CA ILE A 365 -9.38 -21.04 0.12
C ILE A 365 -8.64 -21.30 1.45
N LEU A 366 -7.87 -20.33 1.93
CA LEU A 366 -6.97 -20.46 3.09
C LEU A 366 -7.64 -20.15 4.44
N LYS A 367 -8.90 -19.72 4.44
CA LYS A 367 -9.63 -19.21 5.60
C LYS A 367 -9.56 -20.13 6.84
N ASN A 368 -9.71 -21.45 6.65
CA ASN A 368 -9.75 -22.41 7.74
C ASN A 368 -8.34 -22.93 8.14
N GLU A 369 -7.36 -22.74 7.26
CA GLU A 369 -5.99 -23.19 7.52
C GLU A 369 -5.26 -22.23 8.45
N VAL A 370 -5.45 -20.92 8.27
CA VAL A 370 -4.76 -19.89 9.04
C VAL A 370 -5.07 -19.93 10.53
N ASP A 371 -6.26 -20.40 10.92
CA ASP A 371 -6.68 -20.49 12.34
C ASP A 371 -5.87 -21.53 13.13
N ARG A 372 -5.15 -22.41 12.45
CA ARG A 372 -4.28 -23.43 13.06
C ARG A 372 -2.89 -22.90 13.41
N ALA A 373 -2.54 -21.69 12.96
CA ALA A 373 -1.25 -21.08 13.28
C ALA A 373 -1.14 -20.72 14.77
N GLU A 374 0.10 -20.61 15.25
CA GLU A 374 0.40 -20.16 16.62
C GLU A 374 0.02 -18.70 16.84
N GLU A 375 0.07 -18.24 18.09
CA GLU A 375 -0.13 -16.83 18.44
C GLU A 375 1.06 -15.98 17.96
N TYR A 376 0.78 -14.77 17.46
CA TYR A 376 1.82 -13.87 16.97
C TYR A 376 2.57 -13.20 18.12
N ILE A 377 3.89 -13.25 18.05
CA ILE A 377 4.78 -12.53 18.96
C ILE A 377 5.52 -11.48 18.13
N PRO A 378 5.26 -10.17 18.35
CA PRO A 378 5.95 -9.11 17.64
C PRO A 378 7.47 -9.11 17.92
N GLU A 379 8.25 -8.75 16.91
CA GLU A 379 9.68 -8.53 17.09
C GLU A 379 9.93 -7.35 18.04
N ASN A 380 10.94 -7.48 18.92
CA ASN A 380 11.29 -6.41 19.86
C ASN A 380 12.02 -5.25 19.18
N LYS A 381 12.62 -5.49 18.03
CA LYS A 381 13.40 -4.48 17.33
C LYS A 381 13.54 -4.79 15.85
N PHE A 382 13.38 -3.77 15.02
CA PHE A 382 13.87 -3.80 13.65
C PHE A 382 14.60 -2.51 13.29
N VAL A 383 15.46 -2.60 12.29
CA VAL A 383 16.20 -1.46 11.74
C VAL A 383 16.27 -1.61 10.22
N LEU A 384 15.74 -0.65 9.50
CA LEU A 384 15.86 -0.51 8.05
C LEU A 384 16.85 0.64 7.79
N LYS A 385 18.09 0.29 7.47
CA LYS A 385 19.18 1.27 7.36
C LYS A 385 19.06 2.15 6.13
N THR A 386 18.59 1.59 5.01
CA THR A 386 18.41 2.32 3.75
C THR A 386 17.17 3.21 3.83
N LEU A 387 16.06 2.69 4.36
CA LEU A 387 14.85 3.48 4.62
C LEU A 387 15.00 4.37 5.87
N GLN A 388 16.08 4.23 6.63
CA GLN A 388 16.33 4.96 7.88
C GLN A 388 15.12 4.95 8.84
N THR A 389 14.55 3.77 9.03
CA THR A 389 13.42 3.56 9.93
C THR A 389 13.78 2.51 10.96
N SER A 390 13.47 2.78 12.22
CA SER A 390 13.66 1.84 13.32
C SER A 390 12.38 1.71 14.13
N ALA A 391 12.23 0.55 14.76
CA ALA A 391 11.29 0.37 15.85
C ALA A 391 11.93 -0.41 16.98
N ILE A 392 11.61 -0.03 18.20
CA ILE A 392 12.10 -0.69 19.41
C ILE A 392 10.93 -0.87 20.37
N ARG A 393 10.85 -2.07 20.96
CA ARG A 393 9.86 -2.44 21.96
C ARG A 393 10.57 -2.83 23.26
N GLN A 394 10.10 -2.31 24.38
CA GLN A 394 10.54 -2.70 25.70
C GLN A 394 9.35 -2.80 26.67
N GLY A 395 9.10 -3.99 27.18
CA GLY A 395 7.88 -4.27 27.94
C GLY A 395 6.63 -3.99 27.08
N LYS A 396 5.76 -3.10 27.57
CA LYS A 396 4.54 -2.68 26.86
C LYS A 396 4.74 -1.46 25.96
N TRP A 397 5.86 -0.75 26.11
CA TRP A 397 6.18 0.40 25.29
C TRP A 397 6.75 0.00 23.93
N TYR A 398 6.38 0.76 22.93
CA TYR A 398 6.89 0.68 21.57
C TYR A 398 7.06 2.08 20.99
N TYR A 399 8.17 2.32 20.31
CA TYR A 399 8.28 3.47 19.42
C TYR A 399 8.80 3.05 18.05
N SER A 400 8.46 3.85 17.03
CA SER A 400 9.09 3.82 15.73
C SER A 400 9.53 5.24 15.38
N ALA A 401 10.72 5.38 14.79
CA ALA A 401 11.28 6.66 14.36
C ALA A 401 11.78 6.56 12.91
N ARG A 402 11.61 7.63 12.15
CA ARG A 402 11.90 7.70 10.73
C ARG A 402 12.86 8.86 10.41
N GLY A 403 13.89 8.58 9.62
CA GLY A 403 14.72 9.55 8.91
C GLY A 403 14.33 9.65 7.44
N TYR A 404 15.19 9.18 6.54
CA TYR A 404 15.05 9.11 5.09
C TYR A 404 15.04 10.50 4.43
N ASN A 405 14.01 10.84 3.66
CA ASN A 405 13.89 12.12 2.96
C ASN A 405 12.43 12.54 2.78
N ASN A 406 12.20 13.79 2.38
CA ASN A 406 10.87 14.35 2.15
C ASN A 406 10.47 14.42 0.66
N HIS A 407 11.22 13.81 -0.27
CA HIS A 407 11.00 13.96 -1.72
C HIS A 407 10.71 12.64 -2.46
N HIS A 408 10.45 11.54 -1.75
CA HIS A 408 10.03 10.27 -2.36
C HIS A 408 8.52 10.23 -2.65
N SER A 409 8.09 9.19 -3.35
CA SER A 409 6.66 8.97 -3.66
C SER A 409 5.85 8.83 -2.37
N HIS A 410 4.67 9.45 -2.32
CA HIS A 410 3.79 9.44 -1.15
C HIS A 410 4.41 10.01 0.14
N SER A 411 5.51 10.81 0.04
CA SER A 411 6.15 11.44 1.20
C SER A 411 5.28 12.50 1.85
N HIS A 412 5.50 12.69 3.15
CA HIS A 412 5.11 13.85 3.92
C HIS A 412 6.35 14.68 4.26
N ASN A 413 6.18 15.89 4.79
CA ASN A 413 7.26 16.65 5.43
C ASN A 413 7.40 16.14 6.87
N ASP A 414 7.93 14.91 7.03
CA ASP A 414 7.88 14.16 8.29
C ASP A 414 9.23 13.55 8.71
N MET A 415 10.35 14.06 8.18
CA MET A 415 11.69 13.60 8.54
C MET A 415 11.96 13.83 10.02
N GLY A 416 12.27 12.76 10.75
CA GLY A 416 12.44 12.77 12.20
C GLY A 416 11.17 12.48 12.99
N ASN A 417 10.04 12.21 12.33
CA ASN A 417 8.79 11.86 13.00
C ASN A 417 8.93 10.56 13.81
N LEU A 418 8.16 10.47 14.88
CA LEU A 418 8.11 9.31 15.76
C LEU A 418 6.68 8.90 16.08
N LEU A 419 6.49 7.61 16.32
CA LEU A 419 5.24 7.03 16.83
C LEU A 419 5.51 6.42 18.20
N ALA A 420 4.56 6.52 19.11
CA ALA A 420 4.63 5.91 20.43
C ALA A 420 3.36 5.13 20.75
N TYR A 421 3.52 3.86 21.14
CA TYR A 421 2.42 2.96 21.51
C TYR A 421 2.67 2.33 22.88
N TYR A 422 1.60 2.04 23.59
CA TYR A 422 1.63 1.29 24.84
C TYR A 422 0.65 0.13 24.77
N ASP A 423 1.12 -1.09 25.02
CA ASP A 423 0.33 -2.33 24.90
C ASP A 423 -0.37 -2.48 23.52
N ASN A 424 0.34 -2.03 22.46
CA ASN A 424 -0.11 -1.92 21.07
C ASN A 424 -1.27 -0.93 20.83
N GLU A 425 -1.58 -0.05 21.79
CA GLU A 425 -2.54 1.05 21.60
C GLU A 425 -1.79 2.36 21.33
N PRO A 426 -2.32 3.23 20.44
CA PRO A 426 -1.65 4.47 20.05
C PRO A 426 -1.62 5.49 21.17
N VAL A 427 -0.49 6.14 21.39
CA VAL A 427 -0.31 7.25 22.34
C VAL A 427 0.13 8.52 21.61
N LEU A 428 1.23 8.46 20.81
CA LEU A 428 1.59 9.48 19.85
C LEU A 428 1.54 8.86 18.45
N ILE A 429 0.96 9.58 17.49
CA ILE A 429 0.62 9.02 16.18
C ILE A 429 1.16 9.86 15.03
N ASP A 430 1.20 9.24 13.86
CA ASP A 430 1.16 9.92 12.57
C ASP A 430 -0.28 9.83 12.04
N VAL A 431 -0.86 10.94 11.62
CA VAL A 431 -2.26 10.99 11.18
C VAL A 431 -2.48 10.18 9.90
N GLY A 432 -1.46 10.08 9.07
CA GLY A 432 -1.54 9.49 7.73
C GLY A 432 -2.21 10.45 6.73
N ALA A 433 -2.65 9.91 5.59
CA ALA A 433 -3.27 10.70 4.53
C ALA A 433 -4.79 10.61 4.54
N GLY A 434 -5.45 11.74 4.36
CA GLY A 434 -6.89 11.84 4.11
C GLY A 434 -7.30 11.36 2.72
N VAL A 435 -8.55 11.64 2.33
CA VAL A 435 -9.06 11.36 0.97
C VAL A 435 -8.25 12.15 -0.05
N TYR A 436 -7.78 11.45 -1.10
CA TYR A 436 -7.02 12.09 -2.17
C TYR A 436 -7.89 13.03 -3.00
N LYS A 437 -7.35 14.24 -3.21
CA LYS A 437 -7.90 15.30 -4.06
C LYS A 437 -6.89 15.62 -5.17
N LYS A 438 -7.24 16.49 -6.10
CA LYS A 438 -6.33 16.95 -7.16
C LYS A 438 -5.00 17.47 -6.61
N ASP A 439 -5.04 18.20 -5.51
CA ASP A 439 -3.84 18.77 -4.86
C ASP A 439 -2.96 17.71 -4.19
N SER A 440 -3.46 16.53 -3.94
CA SER A 440 -2.66 15.43 -3.37
C SER A 440 -1.53 14.95 -4.31
N PHE A 441 -1.59 15.31 -5.60
CA PHE A 441 -0.65 14.83 -6.63
C PHE A 441 0.04 15.96 -7.42
N ASN A 442 0.06 17.18 -6.87
CA ASN A 442 0.73 18.32 -7.48
C ASN A 442 1.57 19.10 -6.45
N GLN A 443 2.14 20.21 -6.87
CA GLN A 443 2.99 21.06 -6.02
C GLN A 443 2.29 21.60 -4.75
N ASN A 444 0.94 21.57 -4.68
CA ASN A 444 0.17 22.00 -3.51
C ASN A 444 0.03 20.89 -2.45
N ARG A 445 0.54 19.68 -2.71
CA ARG A 445 0.47 18.54 -1.77
C ARG A 445 0.86 18.94 -0.35
N TYR A 446 1.97 19.62 -0.21
CA TYR A 446 2.53 19.99 1.10
C TYR A 446 1.87 21.23 1.73
N SER A 447 0.78 21.74 1.14
CA SER A 447 -0.15 22.68 1.81
C SER A 447 -1.30 21.96 2.53
N ILE A 448 -1.50 20.68 2.25
CA ILE A 448 -2.50 19.83 2.92
C ILE A 448 -2.01 19.60 4.36
N TRP A 449 -2.87 19.83 5.34
CA TRP A 449 -2.49 19.83 6.75
C TRP A 449 -1.85 18.50 7.22
N THR A 450 -2.35 17.33 6.74
CA THR A 450 -1.78 16.02 7.06
C THR A 450 -0.40 15.75 6.46
N MET A 451 0.05 16.58 5.50
CA MET A 451 1.35 16.46 4.84
C MET A 451 2.40 17.40 5.42
N ARG A 452 1.97 18.36 6.27
CA ARG A 452 2.83 19.40 6.85
C ARG A 452 3.47 18.92 8.15
N SER A 453 4.72 19.35 8.40
CA SER A 453 5.48 18.95 9.59
C SER A 453 4.85 19.36 10.92
N ASP A 454 4.06 20.43 10.96
CA ASP A 454 3.37 20.89 12.17
C ASP A 454 2.19 20.01 12.60
N TRP A 455 1.83 19.00 11.80
CA TRP A 455 0.87 17.96 12.15
C TRP A 455 1.51 16.55 12.23
N HIS A 456 2.82 16.56 12.46
CA HIS A 456 3.61 15.39 12.86
C HIS A 456 4.26 15.64 14.24
N ASN A 457 4.95 14.66 14.78
CA ASN A 457 5.67 14.81 16.06
C ASN A 457 7.03 15.47 15.80
N LEU A 458 7.00 16.75 15.39
CA LEU A 458 8.12 17.51 14.86
C LEU A 458 8.02 19.00 15.26
N PRO A 459 9.16 19.72 15.40
CA PRO A 459 9.11 21.13 15.71
C PRO A 459 8.90 22.04 14.49
N ASP A 460 8.31 23.20 14.76
CA ASP A 460 8.51 24.41 13.97
C ASP A 460 9.75 25.14 14.49
N ILE A 461 10.57 25.67 13.60
CA ILE A 461 11.82 26.35 13.94
C ILE A 461 11.78 27.78 13.40
N ASN A 462 11.79 28.76 14.27
CA ASN A 462 11.64 30.17 13.91
C ASN A 462 10.40 30.44 13.04
N GLY A 463 9.30 29.67 13.25
CA GLY A 463 8.07 29.74 12.47
C GLY A 463 8.17 29.08 11.09
N PHE A 464 9.22 28.33 10.80
CA PHE A 464 9.38 27.59 9.55
C PHE A 464 9.13 26.10 9.76
N LEU A 465 8.42 25.52 8.81
CA LEU A 465 8.14 24.08 8.69
C LEU A 465 9.23 23.39 7.87
N GLN A 466 9.22 22.06 7.89
CA GLN A 466 10.01 21.28 6.94
C GLN A 466 9.54 21.51 5.50
N GLU A 467 10.47 21.34 4.56
CA GLU A 467 10.23 21.51 3.13
C GLU A 467 10.43 20.19 2.38
N ASN A 468 9.71 20.06 1.27
CA ASN A 468 9.99 19.07 0.24
C ASN A 468 11.03 19.66 -0.72
N SER A 469 12.26 19.19 -0.64
CA SER A 469 13.33 19.57 -1.56
C SER A 469 14.28 18.40 -1.76
N ASP A 470 15.01 18.39 -2.89
CA ASP A 470 16.01 17.35 -3.18
C ASP A 470 17.15 17.28 -2.15
N SER A 471 17.34 18.34 -1.36
CA SER A 471 18.32 18.40 -0.27
C SER A 471 17.75 17.99 1.09
N ALA A 472 16.44 17.74 1.19
CA ALA A 472 15.80 17.34 2.44
C ALA A 472 16.04 15.83 2.71
N GLU A 473 17.28 15.51 3.10
CA GLU A 473 17.73 14.15 3.45
C GLU A 473 18.22 14.09 4.89
N CYS A 474 17.99 12.96 5.56
CA CYS A 474 18.52 12.71 6.90
C CYS A 474 20.02 12.41 6.81
N ASP A 475 20.84 13.30 7.34
CA ASP A 475 22.31 13.24 7.24
C ASP A 475 22.92 12.03 7.96
N SER A 476 22.32 11.62 9.09
CA SER A 476 22.76 10.45 9.84
C SER A 476 21.62 9.77 10.57
N PHE A 477 21.68 8.44 10.56
CA PHE A 477 20.73 7.56 11.25
C PHE A 477 21.51 6.46 11.96
N THR A 478 21.42 6.43 13.28
CA THR A 478 22.09 5.42 14.10
C THR A 478 21.12 4.81 15.11
N VAL A 479 21.23 3.49 15.29
CA VAL A 479 20.38 2.74 16.22
C VAL A 479 21.25 1.88 17.12
N SER A 480 21.18 2.12 18.42
CA SER A 480 21.76 1.26 19.46
C SER A 480 20.70 0.32 20.05
N GLU A 481 20.97 -0.30 21.18
CA GLU A 481 20.05 -1.28 21.80
C GLU A 481 18.64 -0.70 22.04
N ASN A 482 18.56 0.45 22.73
CA ASN A 482 17.29 1.09 23.12
C ASN A 482 17.06 2.46 22.50
N LYS A 483 17.93 2.90 21.60
CA LYS A 483 18.01 4.30 21.17
C LYS A 483 18.15 4.44 19.68
N THR A 484 17.43 5.44 19.12
CA THR A 484 17.58 5.90 17.74
C THR A 484 18.03 7.36 17.76
N THR A 485 19.05 7.71 16.96
CA THR A 485 19.54 9.09 16.81
C THR A 485 19.56 9.47 15.33
N LEU A 486 19.04 10.67 15.04
CA LEU A 486 18.81 11.21 13.70
C LEU A 486 19.43 12.61 13.60
N SER A 487 20.08 12.95 12.47
CA SER A 487 20.44 14.33 12.10
C SER A 487 19.55 14.78 10.96
N ILE A 488 18.68 15.75 11.23
CA ILE A 488 17.55 16.11 10.35
C ILE A 488 17.49 17.60 10.00
N LYS A 489 18.59 18.32 10.15
CA LYS A 489 18.70 19.75 9.82
C LYS A 489 18.26 20.05 8.39
N ALA A 490 18.64 19.19 7.43
CA ALA A 490 18.42 19.41 6.01
C ALA A 490 16.94 19.44 5.59
N ALA A 491 16.02 19.01 6.47
CA ALA A 491 14.59 19.12 6.25
C ALA A 491 14.05 20.56 6.33
N TYR A 492 14.78 21.47 6.98
CA TYR A 492 14.34 22.86 7.22
C TYR A 492 15.03 23.84 6.27
N PRO A 493 14.31 24.92 5.85
CA PRO A 493 14.87 25.93 4.97
C PRO A 493 16.00 26.72 5.65
N GLU A 494 16.90 27.30 4.86
CA GLU A 494 17.99 28.13 5.38
C GLU A 494 17.50 29.30 6.25
N LYS A 495 16.29 29.81 5.97
CA LYS A 495 15.64 30.89 6.73
C LYS A 495 15.32 30.51 8.18
N ALA A 496 15.27 29.23 8.49
CA ALA A 496 15.11 28.75 9.86
C ALA A 496 16.35 29.04 10.74
N ASN A 497 17.46 29.51 10.16
CA ASN A 497 18.73 29.80 10.82
C ASN A 497 19.36 28.63 11.56
N LEU A 498 19.01 27.42 11.19
CA LEU A 498 19.43 26.19 11.83
C LEU A 498 20.81 25.73 11.31
N GLU A 499 21.76 25.52 12.22
CA GLU A 499 23.09 24.94 11.90
C GLU A 499 23.15 23.44 12.17
N GLY A 500 22.37 22.94 13.13
CA GLY A 500 22.30 21.53 13.45
C GLY A 500 21.00 21.19 14.16
N PHE A 501 20.47 19.99 13.88
CA PHE A 501 19.35 19.42 14.62
C PHE A 501 19.57 17.91 14.77
N ILE A 502 19.79 17.48 16.00
CA ILE A 502 19.95 16.08 16.35
C ILE A 502 18.78 15.67 17.25
N ARG A 503 18.01 14.71 16.80
CA ARG A 503 16.93 14.07 17.55
C ARG A 503 17.36 12.71 18.06
N THR A 504 17.11 12.45 19.33
CA THR A 504 17.37 11.13 19.96
C THR A 504 16.12 10.63 20.66
N VAL A 505 15.67 9.44 20.27
CA VAL A 505 14.57 8.73 20.94
C VAL A 505 15.13 7.54 21.71
N ASP A 506 14.77 7.43 22.98
CA ASP A 506 15.22 6.35 23.87
C ASP A 506 14.03 5.71 24.57
N ILE A 507 14.08 4.39 24.79
CA ILE A 507 13.05 3.62 25.48
C ILE A 507 13.63 2.91 26.70
N ASN A 508 13.12 3.25 27.87
CA ASN A 508 13.46 2.61 29.14
C ASN A 508 12.19 2.47 29.99
N ASP A 509 11.99 3.29 31.00
CA ASP A 509 10.75 3.43 31.76
C ASP A 509 9.86 4.51 31.10
N GLY A 510 9.31 4.17 29.93
CA GLY A 510 8.63 5.09 29.05
C GLY A 510 9.49 5.47 27.84
N ILE A 511 9.07 6.50 27.10
CA ILE A 511 9.78 7.02 25.93
C ILE A 511 10.34 8.39 26.27
N SER A 512 11.62 8.57 26.02
CA SER A 512 12.32 9.85 26.15
C SER A 512 12.72 10.36 24.78
N LEU A 513 12.45 11.65 24.51
CA LEU A 513 12.88 12.37 23.32
C LEU A 513 13.83 13.48 23.75
N CYS A 514 15.00 13.56 23.13
CA CYS A 514 15.96 14.64 23.30
C CYS A 514 16.22 15.28 21.95
N ASP A 515 15.89 16.57 21.83
CA ASP A 515 16.14 17.37 20.65
C ASP A 515 17.19 18.44 20.96
N ALA A 516 18.28 18.40 20.19
CA ALA A 516 19.42 19.31 20.34
C ALA A 516 19.57 20.15 19.08
N PHE A 517 19.44 21.47 19.25
CA PHE A 517 19.50 22.47 18.18
C PHE A 517 20.76 23.32 18.29
N ALA A 518 21.33 23.71 17.14
CA ALA A 518 22.33 24.73 16.99
C ALA A 518 21.87 25.77 15.94
N PHE A 519 22.03 27.05 16.23
CA PHE A 519 21.52 28.16 15.42
C PHE A 519 22.61 29.17 15.06
N LYS A 520 22.43 29.88 13.95
CA LYS A 520 23.32 30.96 13.48
C LYS A 520 23.21 32.26 14.29
N GLY A 521 22.18 32.43 15.11
CA GLY A 521 21.88 33.67 15.85
C GLY A 521 21.50 33.41 17.31
N ASP A 522 21.42 34.49 18.10
CA ASP A 522 21.17 34.44 19.55
C ASP A 522 19.67 34.49 19.92
N LYS A 523 18.79 34.74 18.97
CA LYS A 523 17.33 34.83 19.20
C LYS A 523 16.64 33.87 18.26
N ASN A 524 16.17 32.78 18.81
CA ASN A 524 15.48 31.76 18.08
C ASN A 524 14.28 31.26 18.89
N GLU A 525 13.39 30.56 18.22
CA GLU A 525 12.19 29.98 18.79
C GLU A 525 12.03 28.55 18.25
N VAL A 526 11.68 27.65 19.13
CA VAL A 526 11.32 26.26 18.78
C VAL A 526 9.93 25.96 19.33
N CYS A 527 9.07 25.42 18.51
CA CYS A 527 7.73 24.96 18.89
C CYS A 527 7.59 23.47 18.58
N GLU A 528 7.81 22.62 19.57
CA GLU A 528 7.67 21.16 19.42
C GLU A 528 6.20 20.74 19.40
N HIS A 529 5.84 19.89 18.46
CA HIS A 529 4.47 19.36 18.31
C HIS A 529 4.40 17.87 18.61
N PHE A 530 3.29 17.45 19.21
CA PHE A 530 2.95 16.05 19.45
C PHE A 530 1.49 15.79 19.09
N ILE A 531 1.25 14.73 18.34
CA ILE A 531 -0.06 14.40 17.78
C ILE A 531 -0.63 13.16 18.48
N THR A 532 -1.88 13.27 18.93
CA THR A 532 -2.56 12.18 19.64
C THR A 532 -4.05 12.14 19.36
N THR A 533 -4.63 10.94 19.35
CA THR A 533 -6.10 10.74 19.36
C THR A 533 -6.69 10.78 20.77
N LEU A 534 -5.84 10.76 21.81
CA LEU A 534 -6.29 10.76 23.20
C LEU A 534 -6.80 12.15 23.61
N PRO A 535 -7.75 12.24 24.56
CA PRO A 535 -8.11 13.49 25.21
C PRO A 535 -6.90 14.16 25.87
N VAL A 536 -6.77 15.48 25.70
CA VAL A 536 -5.63 16.26 26.18
C VAL A 536 -6.05 17.19 27.31
N LYS A 537 -5.29 17.21 28.40
CA LYS A 537 -5.42 18.17 29.49
C LYS A 537 -4.05 18.73 29.86
N VAL A 538 -3.88 20.04 29.68
CA VAL A 538 -2.68 20.77 30.12
C VAL A 538 -2.85 21.19 31.58
N GLN A 539 -1.90 20.85 32.43
CA GLN A 539 -1.89 21.21 33.84
C GLN A 539 -0.45 21.25 34.37
N ASP A 540 -0.07 22.33 35.08
CA ASP A 540 1.19 22.46 35.83
C ASP A 540 2.44 22.06 35.02
N ASN A 541 2.64 22.61 33.82
CA ASN A 541 3.77 22.29 32.94
C ASN A 541 3.87 20.80 32.50
N ALA A 542 2.75 20.08 32.54
CA ALA A 542 2.62 18.71 32.05
C ALA A 542 1.36 18.57 31.18
N VAL A 543 1.40 17.62 30.28
CA VAL A 543 0.26 17.28 29.41
C VAL A 543 -0.20 15.86 29.73
N TYR A 544 -1.43 15.74 30.14
CA TYR A 544 -2.10 14.45 30.38
C TYR A 544 -2.80 13.99 29.11
N LEU A 545 -2.51 12.76 28.69
CA LEU A 545 -3.08 12.12 27.52
C LEU A 545 -4.01 10.99 28.00
N GLY A 546 -5.32 11.21 27.86
CA GLY A 546 -6.31 10.39 28.53
C GLY A 546 -6.08 10.37 30.04
N ASP A 547 -6.54 9.24 30.66
CA ASP A 547 -6.39 9.06 32.10
C ASP A 547 -5.06 8.40 32.50
N GLU A 548 -4.31 7.83 31.53
CA GLU A 548 -3.20 6.92 31.82
C GLU A 548 -1.81 7.50 31.58
N PHE A 549 -1.65 8.47 30.68
CA PHE A 549 -0.32 8.93 30.26
C PHE A 549 -0.04 10.38 30.63
N VAL A 550 1.25 10.69 30.75
CA VAL A 550 1.72 12.06 30.96
C VAL A 550 2.95 12.31 30.10
N LEU A 551 2.92 13.45 29.39
CA LEU A 551 4.04 14.00 28.64
C LEU A 551 4.57 15.24 29.38
N THR A 552 5.86 15.26 29.69
CA THR A 552 6.54 16.36 30.39
C THR A 552 7.70 16.88 29.57
N CYS A 553 7.99 18.18 29.73
CA CYS A 553 9.16 18.86 29.21
C CYS A 553 10.06 19.30 30.37
N ASP A 554 11.39 19.25 30.19
CA ASP A 554 12.36 19.67 31.19
C ASP A 554 12.61 21.18 31.21
N LEU A 555 12.11 21.90 30.19
CA LEU A 555 12.24 23.38 30.09
C LEU A 555 10.90 24.06 30.41
N PRO A 556 10.97 25.32 30.92
CA PRO A 556 9.80 26.19 30.94
C PRO A 556 9.33 26.46 29.50
N CYS A 557 8.11 26.04 29.16
CA CYS A 557 7.51 26.22 27.85
C CYS A 557 6.11 26.81 27.97
N GLU A 558 5.69 27.55 26.95
CA GLU A 558 4.28 27.82 26.75
C GLU A 558 3.66 26.58 26.12
N ILE A 559 2.62 26.01 26.77
CA ILE A 559 1.98 24.78 26.33
C ILE A 559 0.57 25.11 25.86
N SER A 560 0.24 24.68 24.64
CA SER A 560 -1.10 24.78 24.07
C SER A 560 -1.54 23.44 23.47
N ALA A 561 -2.84 23.31 23.22
CA ALA A 561 -3.41 22.18 22.52
C ALA A 561 -4.49 22.65 21.56
N ASP A 562 -4.41 22.20 20.32
CA ASP A 562 -5.36 22.46 19.24
C ASP A 562 -6.05 21.15 18.86
N PHE A 563 -7.32 21.23 18.45
CA PHE A 563 -8.06 20.06 17.94
C PHE A 563 -8.38 20.22 16.46
N MET A 564 -8.12 19.19 15.68
CA MET A 564 -8.47 19.08 14.26
C MET A 564 -9.55 18.02 14.08
N ASP A 565 -10.69 18.43 13.56
CA ASP A 565 -11.84 17.58 13.28
C ASP A 565 -11.64 16.79 11.96
N PHE A 566 -12.07 15.53 11.95
CA PHE A 566 -12.05 14.63 10.79
C PHE A 566 -13.41 14.52 10.08
N GLU A 567 -14.47 15.18 10.54
CA GLU A 567 -15.85 14.95 10.07
C GLU A 567 -16.01 14.99 8.55
N GLU A 568 -15.24 15.81 7.87
CA GLU A 568 -15.24 15.92 6.41
C GLU A 568 -14.32 14.92 5.69
N ASP A 569 -13.57 14.08 6.42
CA ASP A 569 -12.64 13.10 5.84
C ASP A 569 -12.93 11.67 6.32
N PRO A 570 -13.79 10.91 5.58
CA PRO A 570 -14.17 9.56 5.98
C PRO A 570 -13.00 8.56 6.02
N LYS A 571 -11.89 8.84 5.31
CA LYS A 571 -10.71 7.98 5.36
C LYS A 571 -9.98 8.12 6.69
N LEU A 572 -9.83 9.33 7.22
CA LEU A 572 -9.24 9.57 8.53
C LEU A 572 -10.12 9.03 9.66
N VAL A 573 -11.44 9.29 9.61
CA VAL A 573 -12.40 8.70 10.56
C VAL A 573 -12.31 7.18 10.55
N GLY A 574 -12.32 6.55 9.37
CA GLY A 574 -12.22 5.10 9.23
C GLY A 574 -10.89 4.53 9.69
N SER A 575 -9.78 5.27 9.52
CA SER A 575 -8.44 4.85 9.93
C SER A 575 -8.28 4.82 11.46
N TRP A 576 -8.77 5.84 12.15
CA TRP A 576 -8.56 6.04 13.59
C TRP A 576 -9.78 5.70 14.46
N ASN A 577 -10.96 5.63 13.88
CA ASN A 577 -12.24 5.42 14.58
C ASN A 577 -12.51 6.48 15.66
N VAL A 578 -12.10 7.72 15.39
CA VAL A 578 -12.33 8.91 16.24
C VAL A 578 -12.72 10.10 15.35
N GLY A 579 -13.31 11.13 15.97
CA GLY A 579 -13.76 12.34 15.26
C GLY A 579 -12.66 13.34 14.92
N GLY A 580 -11.44 13.18 15.45
CA GLY A 580 -10.33 14.10 15.21
C GLY A 580 -9.09 13.80 16.04
N VAL A 581 -8.09 14.68 15.93
CA VAL A 581 -6.82 14.58 16.65
C VAL A 581 -6.48 15.86 17.38
N ASN A 582 -5.72 15.72 18.46
CA ASN A 582 -5.14 16.83 19.19
C ASN A 582 -3.68 17.02 18.77
N ARG A 583 -3.28 18.28 18.53
CA ARG A 583 -1.90 18.72 18.43
C ARG A 583 -1.52 19.44 19.71
N ILE A 584 -0.51 18.95 20.39
CA ILE A 584 0.07 19.55 21.59
C ILE A 584 1.31 20.32 21.17
N SER A 585 1.45 21.55 21.58
CA SER A 585 2.57 22.43 21.22
C SER A 585 3.30 22.90 22.46
N PHE A 586 4.64 22.77 22.46
CA PHE A 586 5.55 23.25 23.49
C PHE A 586 6.47 24.30 22.87
N LYS A 587 6.24 25.56 23.21
CA LYS A 587 6.97 26.69 22.65
C LYS A 587 8.05 27.18 23.62
N ALA A 588 9.30 27.25 23.14
CA ALA A 588 10.45 27.68 23.90
C ALA A 588 11.30 28.71 23.13
N GLU A 589 11.85 29.69 23.85
CA GLU A 589 12.88 30.57 23.31
C GLU A 589 14.24 29.89 23.33
N ALA A 590 15.08 30.16 22.35
CA ALA A 590 16.41 29.60 22.20
C ALA A 590 17.46 30.67 21.90
N GLY A 591 18.66 30.52 22.46
CA GLY A 591 19.87 31.23 22.03
C GLY A 591 20.53 30.52 20.84
N GLN A 592 21.87 30.54 20.78
CA GLN A 592 22.64 29.80 19.74
C GLN A 592 22.52 28.28 19.88
N LYS A 593 22.15 27.78 21.04
CA LYS A 593 21.92 26.36 21.30
C LYS A 593 20.69 26.16 22.19
N LEU A 594 19.96 25.08 21.93
CA LEU A 594 18.89 24.62 22.79
C LEU A 594 18.97 23.10 22.85
N THR A 595 18.77 22.56 24.03
CA THR A 595 18.48 21.11 24.19
C THR A 595 17.19 21.02 25.00
N VAL A 596 16.21 20.32 24.47
CA VAL A 596 14.93 20.07 25.15
C VAL A 596 14.71 18.57 25.29
N ASN A 597 14.27 18.16 26.48
CA ASN A 597 13.98 16.76 26.76
C ASN A 597 12.50 16.58 27.11
N PHE A 598 11.88 15.63 26.44
CA PHE A 598 10.52 15.21 26.73
C PHE A 598 10.52 13.80 27.32
N LYS A 599 9.61 13.55 28.23
CA LYS A 599 9.38 12.20 28.76
C LYS A 599 7.90 11.84 28.72
N LEU A 600 7.58 10.80 27.94
CA LEU A 600 6.27 10.17 27.89
C LEU A 600 6.29 8.93 28.79
N ARG A 601 5.41 8.88 29.78
CA ARG A 601 5.29 7.77 30.71
C ARG A 601 3.84 7.45 31.05
N ARG A 602 3.59 6.25 31.54
CA ARG A 602 2.33 5.91 32.19
C ARG A 602 2.36 6.44 33.64
N LYS A 603 1.21 6.87 34.15
CA LYS A 603 1.04 7.33 35.54
C LYS A 603 1.27 6.21 36.55
#